data_d2aca005beb400733868089dc2d84d40
#
_entry.id   d2aca005beb400733868089dc2d84d40
#
_cell.length_a   1.000
_cell.length_b   1.000
_cell.length_c   1.000
_cell.angle_alpha   90.00
_cell.angle_beta   90.00
_cell.angle_gamma   90.00
#
_symmetry.space_group_name_H-M   'P 1'
#
loop_
_entity.id
_entity.type
_entity.pdbx_description
1 polymer ?
#
loop_
_entity_poly.entity_id
_entity_poly.type
_entity_poly.pdbx_seq_one_letter_code
_entity_poly.pdbx_strand_id
1 'polypeptide(L)'
;GGSFDWDKSGKFAELSQAYEGFHNMVFSEESTVGAFLLRARREGLRDFGACMSPHTAWLILQGIETLPLRMERHMANTEKVVQFLASHPLVARVGHPLLESHPSHALANKLLRFGAKGAGSVFSFDIQGSREQGRAFIEALKIFSHLANVGDCRSLVIHPASTTHFRMTDEALAGAGIGPGTIRLSIGLEDADDLIDDLKRALKAAEKAGASKAPQGGKA
;
A
#
# COMPACT_ATOMS: atom_id res chain seq x y z
N GLY A 1 -22.66 6.47 -5.16
CA GLY A 1 -23.65 6.89 -4.23
C GLY A 1 -25.07 6.62 -4.62
N GLY A 2 -25.49 6.74 -5.90
CA GLY A 2 -26.90 6.66 -6.28
C GLY A 2 -27.55 5.27 -6.25
N SER A 3 -26.77 4.22 -6.12
CA SER A 3 -27.26 2.83 -6.04
C SER A 3 -27.30 2.28 -4.61
N PHE A 4 -26.88 3.06 -3.61
CA PHE A 4 -26.87 2.63 -2.23
C PHE A 4 -28.11 3.12 -1.51
N ASP A 5 -28.82 2.19 -0.87
CA ASP A 5 -30.01 2.47 -0.07
C ASP A 5 -29.57 2.87 1.35
N TRP A 6 -29.55 4.16 1.61
CA TRP A 6 -29.08 4.74 2.87
C TRP A 6 -30.01 4.40 4.03
N ASP A 7 -31.31 4.43 3.80
CA ASP A 7 -32.33 4.18 4.82
C ASP A 7 -32.32 2.71 5.25
N LYS A 8 -32.33 1.81 4.28
CA LYS A 8 -32.29 0.38 4.53
C LYS A 8 -31.02 -0.09 5.22
N SER A 9 -29.89 0.60 4.99
CA SER A 9 -28.63 0.22 5.61
C SER A 9 -28.60 0.40 7.12
N GLY A 10 -29.35 1.37 7.66
CA GLY A 10 -29.37 1.73 9.09
C GLY A 10 -28.04 2.21 9.67
N LYS A 11 -26.99 2.37 8.84
CA LYS A 11 -25.61 2.65 9.30
C LYS A 11 -25.21 4.12 9.19
N PHE A 12 -25.97 4.91 8.47
CA PHE A 12 -25.60 6.30 8.14
C PHE A 12 -26.72 7.24 8.59
N ALA A 13 -26.90 7.35 9.90
CA ALA A 13 -27.92 8.24 10.51
C ALA A 13 -27.82 9.66 10.00
N GLU A 14 -26.62 10.13 9.72
CA GLU A 14 -26.34 11.47 9.20
C GLU A 14 -26.96 11.74 7.82
N LEU A 15 -27.34 10.71 7.08
CA LEU A 15 -27.99 10.83 5.77
C LEU A 15 -29.49 10.46 5.80
N SER A 16 -29.90 9.59 6.73
CA SER A 16 -31.23 8.99 6.78
C SER A 16 -32.09 9.47 7.95
N GLN A 17 -31.57 10.34 8.82
CA GLN A 17 -32.32 10.94 9.91
C GLN A 17 -32.37 12.46 9.80
N ALA A 18 -33.35 13.06 10.49
CA ALA A 18 -33.51 14.51 10.53
C ALA A 18 -32.28 15.21 11.11
N TYR A 19 -31.72 16.16 10.39
CA TYR A 19 -30.55 16.92 10.78
C TYR A 19 -30.96 18.34 11.21
N GLU A 20 -30.88 18.63 12.49
CA GLU A 20 -31.31 19.89 13.08
C GLU A 20 -30.60 21.11 12.46
N GLY A 21 -29.29 20.99 12.17
CA GLY A 21 -28.48 22.04 11.53
C GLY A 21 -28.97 22.47 10.14
N PHE A 22 -29.87 21.71 9.52
CA PHE A 22 -30.53 21.99 8.26
C PHE A 22 -32.06 21.91 8.39
N HIS A 23 -32.62 22.46 9.44
CA HIS A 23 -34.08 22.54 9.64
C HIS A 23 -34.78 21.17 9.59
N ASN A 24 -34.16 20.18 10.20
CA ASN A 24 -34.61 18.76 10.22
C ASN A 24 -34.72 18.10 8.83
N MET A 25 -33.91 18.54 7.88
CA MET A 25 -33.82 17.90 6.56
C MET A 25 -33.33 16.46 6.71
N VAL A 26 -33.95 15.53 6.01
CA VAL A 26 -33.49 14.15 5.79
C VAL A 26 -32.89 14.07 4.38
N PHE A 27 -31.57 13.91 4.29
CA PHE A 27 -30.88 14.00 3.00
C PHE A 27 -31.24 12.90 2.02
N SER A 28 -31.58 11.68 2.51
CA SER A 28 -32.05 10.56 1.70
C SER A 28 -33.44 10.81 1.09
N GLU A 29 -34.31 11.53 1.77
CA GLU A 29 -35.64 11.92 1.26
C GLU A 29 -35.54 13.04 0.22
N GLU A 30 -34.66 14.02 0.46
CA GLU A 30 -34.43 15.14 -0.49
C GLU A 30 -33.77 14.67 -1.79
N SER A 31 -32.94 13.66 -1.74
CA SER A 31 -32.28 13.08 -2.92
C SER A 31 -31.90 11.61 -2.72
N THR A 32 -32.71 10.75 -3.25
CA THR A 32 -32.46 9.29 -3.25
C THR A 32 -31.17 8.92 -4.00
N VAL A 33 -30.78 9.71 -5.01
CA VAL A 33 -29.61 9.44 -5.87
C VAL A 33 -28.35 10.14 -5.35
N GLY A 34 -28.51 11.29 -4.71
CA GLY A 34 -27.40 12.17 -4.37
C GLY A 34 -27.30 12.55 -2.89
N ALA A 35 -27.93 11.84 -1.97
CA ALA A 35 -27.96 12.19 -0.54
C ALA A 35 -26.56 12.53 0.02
N PHE A 36 -25.57 11.72 -0.25
CA PHE A 36 -24.19 11.96 0.18
C PHE A 36 -23.61 13.26 -0.42
N LEU A 37 -23.77 13.46 -1.73
CA LEU A 37 -23.27 14.67 -2.39
C LEU A 37 -24.03 15.92 -1.93
N LEU A 38 -25.33 15.78 -1.70
CA LEU A 38 -26.16 16.90 -1.20
C LEU A 38 -25.65 17.36 0.18
N ARG A 39 -25.42 16.43 1.10
CA ARG A 39 -24.84 16.76 2.41
C ARG A 39 -23.42 17.29 2.30
N ALA A 40 -22.56 16.63 1.53
CA ALA A 40 -21.18 17.08 1.33
C ALA A 40 -21.09 18.52 0.81
N ARG A 41 -22.00 18.92 -0.10
CA ARG A 41 -22.06 20.30 -0.60
C ARG A 41 -22.62 21.28 0.42
N ARG A 42 -23.68 20.88 1.12
CA ARG A 42 -24.38 21.79 2.05
C ARG A 42 -23.64 22.00 3.36
N GLU A 43 -23.07 20.94 3.91
CA GLU A 43 -22.36 21.00 5.20
C GLU A 43 -20.84 21.13 4.99
N GLY A 44 -20.23 20.23 4.22
CA GLY A 44 -18.78 20.22 4.02
C GLY A 44 -18.29 21.41 3.20
N LEU A 45 -18.72 21.54 1.96
CA LEU A 45 -18.23 22.58 1.05
C LEU A 45 -18.66 23.98 1.50
N ARG A 46 -19.92 24.17 1.86
CA ARG A 46 -20.44 25.48 2.26
C ARG A 46 -19.76 26.00 3.54
N ASP A 47 -19.61 25.15 4.55
CA ASP A 47 -19.17 25.58 5.87
C ASP A 47 -17.65 25.66 5.96
N PHE A 48 -16.92 24.71 5.37
CA PHE A 48 -15.45 24.74 5.31
C PHE A 48 -14.89 25.59 4.16
N GLY A 49 -15.65 25.77 3.10
CA GLY A 49 -15.23 26.55 1.93
C GLY A 49 -14.05 25.95 1.17
N ALA A 50 -13.69 24.68 1.43
CA ALA A 50 -12.54 24.03 0.81
C ALA A 50 -12.76 23.91 -0.71
N CYS A 51 -11.93 24.61 -1.48
CA CYS A 51 -11.98 24.61 -2.93
C CYS A 51 -10.56 24.53 -3.50
N MET A 52 -10.38 23.62 -4.47
CA MET A 52 -9.12 23.50 -5.16
C MET A 52 -8.85 24.73 -6.03
N SER A 53 -7.62 25.26 -5.97
CA SER A 53 -7.24 26.35 -6.87
C SER A 53 -7.19 25.87 -8.32
N PRO A 54 -7.48 26.72 -9.32
CA PRO A 54 -7.37 26.35 -10.74
C PRO A 54 -5.97 25.87 -11.12
N HIS A 55 -4.92 26.44 -10.55
CA HIS A 55 -3.54 26.01 -10.78
C HIS A 55 -3.29 24.60 -10.27
N THR A 56 -3.75 24.26 -9.04
CA THR A 56 -3.65 22.92 -8.49
C THR A 56 -4.43 21.91 -9.34
N ALA A 57 -5.63 22.27 -9.79
CA ALA A 57 -6.43 21.41 -10.68
C ALA A 57 -5.70 21.13 -12.00
N TRP A 58 -5.07 22.15 -12.59
CA TRP A 58 -4.28 22.00 -13.81
C TRP A 58 -3.07 21.06 -13.60
N LEU A 59 -2.32 21.22 -12.51
CA LEU A 59 -1.19 20.32 -12.18
C LEU A 59 -1.65 18.87 -12.03
N ILE A 60 -2.78 18.63 -11.38
CA ILE A 60 -3.34 17.28 -11.23
C ILE A 60 -3.73 16.72 -12.60
N LEU A 61 -4.37 17.49 -13.46
CA LEU A 61 -4.72 17.07 -14.81
C LEU A 61 -3.49 16.66 -15.61
N GLN A 62 -2.41 17.45 -15.55
CA GLN A 62 -1.13 17.09 -16.21
C GLN A 62 -0.60 15.75 -15.69
N GLY A 63 -0.69 15.51 -14.38
CA GLY A 63 -0.30 14.22 -13.79
C GLY A 63 -1.17 13.04 -14.26
N ILE A 64 -2.46 13.27 -14.48
CA ILE A 64 -3.41 12.26 -14.95
C ILE A 64 -3.14 11.86 -16.40
N GLU A 65 -2.75 12.80 -17.27
CA GLU A 65 -2.49 12.51 -18.69
C GLU A 65 -1.44 11.41 -18.91
N THR A 66 -0.41 11.37 -18.06
CA THR A 66 0.67 10.36 -18.13
C THR A 66 0.47 9.19 -17.19
N LEU A 67 -0.60 9.16 -16.38
CA LEU A 67 -0.83 8.11 -15.38
C LEU A 67 -0.88 6.70 -15.99
N PRO A 68 -1.56 6.43 -17.12
CA PRO A 68 -1.59 5.10 -17.70
C PRO A 68 -0.18 4.58 -18.07
N LEU A 69 0.67 5.45 -18.64
CA LEU A 69 2.04 5.10 -19.02
C LEU A 69 2.90 4.78 -17.77
N ARG A 70 2.77 5.59 -16.72
CA ARG A 70 3.46 5.34 -15.45
C ARG A 70 3.00 4.03 -14.81
N MET A 71 1.69 3.78 -14.77
CA MET A 71 1.15 2.55 -14.18
C MET A 71 1.58 1.31 -14.94
N GLU A 72 1.65 1.36 -16.28
CA GLU A 72 2.18 0.26 -17.08
C GLU A 72 3.63 -0.07 -16.71
N ARG A 73 4.49 0.94 -16.58
CA ARG A 73 5.88 0.76 -16.17
C ARG A 73 5.99 0.26 -14.72
N HIS A 74 5.21 0.82 -13.79
CA HIS A 74 5.14 0.32 -12.42
C HIS A 74 4.81 -1.17 -12.35
N MET A 75 3.79 -1.60 -13.07
CA MET A 75 3.35 -3.01 -13.07
C MET A 75 4.40 -3.93 -13.71
N ALA A 76 5.01 -3.52 -14.83
CA ALA A 76 6.07 -4.29 -15.48
C ALA A 76 7.30 -4.47 -14.57
N ASN A 77 7.71 -3.43 -13.87
CA ASN A 77 8.80 -3.51 -12.90
C ASN A 77 8.42 -4.40 -11.71
N THR A 78 7.18 -4.26 -11.21
CA THR A 78 6.67 -5.05 -10.09
C THR A 78 6.64 -6.54 -10.42
N GLU A 79 6.24 -6.92 -11.63
CA GLU A 79 6.25 -8.33 -12.09
C GLU A 79 7.64 -8.94 -11.92
N LYS A 80 8.68 -8.26 -12.42
CA LYS A 80 10.07 -8.73 -12.33
C LYS A 80 10.55 -8.83 -10.87
N VAL A 81 10.28 -7.80 -10.06
CA VAL A 81 10.69 -7.76 -8.65
C VAL A 81 9.99 -8.84 -7.83
N VAL A 82 8.68 -9.05 -8.03
CA VAL A 82 7.91 -10.10 -7.35
C VAL A 82 8.44 -11.48 -7.68
N GLN A 83 8.74 -11.76 -8.97
CA GLN A 83 9.31 -13.04 -9.40
C GLN A 83 10.69 -13.28 -8.78
N PHE A 84 11.55 -12.26 -8.78
CA PHE A 84 12.86 -12.33 -8.13
C PHE A 84 12.73 -12.64 -6.64
N LEU A 85 11.92 -11.89 -5.91
CA LEU A 85 11.74 -12.09 -4.46
C LEU A 85 11.13 -13.44 -4.13
N ALA A 86 10.15 -13.90 -4.92
CA ALA A 86 9.50 -15.21 -4.70
C ALA A 86 10.46 -16.40 -4.89
N SER A 87 11.52 -16.23 -5.68
CA SER A 87 12.54 -17.26 -5.88
C SER A 87 13.71 -17.20 -4.91
N HIS A 88 13.80 -16.16 -4.07
CA HIS A 88 14.97 -15.95 -3.22
C HIS A 88 14.86 -16.74 -1.89
N PRO A 89 15.89 -17.53 -1.49
CA PRO A 89 15.81 -18.43 -0.34
C PRO A 89 15.60 -17.73 1.01
N LEU A 90 16.02 -16.48 1.17
CA LEU A 90 15.80 -15.70 2.39
C LEU A 90 14.38 -15.12 2.49
N VAL A 91 13.59 -15.17 1.42
CA VAL A 91 12.22 -14.64 1.39
C VAL A 91 11.23 -15.75 1.72
N ALA A 92 10.50 -15.57 2.83
CA ALA A 92 9.52 -16.55 3.29
C ALA A 92 8.18 -16.43 2.56
N ARG A 93 7.79 -15.21 2.20
CA ARG A 93 6.50 -14.92 1.57
C ARG A 93 6.56 -13.62 0.78
N VAL A 94 5.84 -13.57 -0.33
CA VAL A 94 5.56 -12.33 -1.07
C VAL A 94 4.05 -12.15 -1.17
N GLY A 95 3.55 -11.02 -0.69
CA GLY A 95 2.11 -10.72 -0.64
C GLY A 95 1.64 -9.96 -1.88
N HIS A 96 1.74 -10.56 -3.08
CA HIS A 96 1.26 -9.97 -4.32
C HIS A 96 0.37 -10.94 -5.13
N PRO A 97 -0.81 -10.49 -5.62
CA PRO A 97 -1.75 -11.34 -6.37
C PRO A 97 -1.22 -11.93 -7.67
N LEU A 98 -0.08 -11.46 -8.18
CA LEU A 98 0.62 -12.06 -9.32
C LEU A 98 0.94 -13.54 -9.08
N LEU A 99 1.28 -13.92 -7.85
CA LEU A 99 1.62 -15.29 -7.49
C LEU A 99 0.35 -16.15 -7.39
N GLU A 100 0.35 -17.32 -8.01
CA GLU A 100 -0.77 -18.26 -7.98
C GLU A 100 -1.13 -18.72 -6.56
N SER A 101 -0.14 -18.76 -5.67
CA SER A 101 -0.32 -19.08 -4.24
C SER A 101 -1.04 -18.00 -3.44
N HIS A 102 -1.21 -16.78 -4.00
CA HIS A 102 -1.89 -15.71 -3.29
C HIS A 102 -3.41 -15.93 -3.28
N PRO A 103 -4.10 -15.81 -2.12
CA PRO A 103 -5.53 -16.11 -2.01
C PRO A 103 -6.42 -15.28 -2.94
N SER A 104 -5.98 -14.10 -3.33
CA SER A 104 -6.71 -13.21 -4.25
C SER A 104 -6.29 -13.35 -5.72
N HIS A 105 -5.44 -14.32 -6.09
CA HIS A 105 -4.97 -14.47 -7.47
C HIS A 105 -6.12 -14.64 -8.47
N ALA A 106 -7.02 -15.58 -8.22
CA ALA A 106 -8.17 -15.84 -9.08
C ALA A 106 -9.12 -14.63 -9.17
N LEU A 107 -9.33 -13.93 -8.04
CA LEU A 107 -10.16 -12.74 -8.00
C LEU A 107 -9.53 -11.58 -8.78
N ALA A 108 -8.23 -11.38 -8.65
CA ALA A 108 -7.49 -10.37 -9.41
C ALA A 108 -7.58 -10.62 -10.93
N ASN A 109 -7.42 -11.87 -11.36
CA ASN A 109 -7.59 -12.24 -12.78
C ASN A 109 -9.01 -11.99 -13.29
N LYS A 110 -10.02 -12.12 -12.44
CA LYS A 110 -11.42 -11.86 -12.80
C LYS A 110 -11.79 -10.38 -12.87
N LEU A 111 -11.26 -9.57 -11.95
CA LEU A 111 -11.73 -8.19 -11.75
C LEU A 111 -10.83 -7.12 -12.39
N LEU A 112 -9.52 -7.36 -12.46
CA LEU A 112 -8.58 -6.37 -12.94
C LEU A 112 -8.43 -6.45 -14.46
N ARG A 113 -8.32 -5.29 -15.11
CA ARG A 113 -8.21 -5.17 -16.58
C ARG A 113 -7.05 -6.00 -17.16
N PHE A 114 -5.93 -6.08 -16.46
CA PHE A 114 -4.73 -6.83 -16.86
C PHE A 114 -4.52 -8.11 -16.05
N GLY A 115 -5.61 -8.64 -15.43
CA GLY A 115 -5.52 -9.78 -14.53
C GLY A 115 -4.63 -9.50 -13.32
N ALA A 116 -4.08 -10.54 -12.74
CA ALA A 116 -3.20 -10.43 -11.56
C ALA A 116 -1.96 -9.56 -11.78
N LYS A 117 -1.48 -9.40 -13.02
CA LYS A 117 -0.40 -8.46 -13.37
C LYS A 117 -0.79 -7.00 -13.13
N GLY A 118 -2.07 -6.67 -13.19
CA GLY A 118 -2.62 -5.34 -12.94
C GLY A 118 -2.86 -5.00 -11.48
N ALA A 119 -2.36 -5.78 -10.53
CA ALA A 119 -2.62 -5.61 -9.10
C ALA A 119 -1.85 -4.43 -8.45
N GLY A 120 -1.15 -3.64 -9.23
CA GLY A 120 -0.43 -2.46 -8.78
C GLY A 120 1.01 -2.74 -8.37
N SER A 121 1.64 -1.74 -7.73
CA SER A 121 3.08 -1.72 -7.46
C SER A 121 3.44 -1.66 -5.97
N VAL A 122 2.43 -1.71 -5.09
CA VAL A 122 2.63 -1.67 -3.63
C VAL A 122 2.31 -3.03 -3.05
N PHE A 123 3.28 -3.63 -2.38
CA PHE A 123 3.12 -4.94 -1.74
C PHE A 123 4.09 -5.11 -0.57
N SER A 124 3.91 -6.16 0.21
CA SER A 124 4.85 -6.57 1.24
C SER A 124 5.43 -7.94 0.96
N PHE A 125 6.62 -8.17 1.49
CA PHE A 125 7.23 -9.48 1.57
C PHE A 125 7.88 -9.67 2.93
N ASP A 126 8.08 -10.92 3.32
CA ASP A 126 8.68 -11.26 4.61
C ASP A 126 10.04 -11.91 4.37
N ILE A 127 11.10 -11.35 4.98
CA ILE A 127 12.38 -12.03 5.07
C ILE A 127 12.37 -12.99 6.29
N GLN A 128 13.03 -14.13 6.13
CA GLN A 128 13.25 -15.05 7.26
C GLN A 128 14.28 -14.42 8.20
N GLY A 129 13.81 -13.90 9.34
CA GLY A 129 14.72 -13.29 10.28
C GLY A 129 14.09 -12.37 11.31
N SER A 130 14.95 -11.68 12.04
CA SER A 130 14.62 -10.75 13.11
C SER A 130 14.41 -9.32 12.60
N ARG A 131 13.91 -8.43 13.49
CA ARG A 131 13.84 -6.97 13.23
C ARG A 131 15.20 -6.39 12.80
N GLU A 132 16.31 -6.91 13.34
CA GLU A 132 17.64 -6.42 13.02
C GLU A 132 18.07 -6.78 11.59
N GLN A 133 17.67 -7.95 11.11
CA GLN A 133 17.87 -8.32 9.72
C GLN A 133 17.04 -7.45 8.78
N GLY A 134 15.78 -7.14 9.14
CA GLY A 134 14.96 -6.19 8.41
C GLY A 134 15.58 -4.78 8.37
N ARG A 135 16.15 -4.32 9.47
CA ARG A 135 16.86 -3.05 9.55
C ARG A 135 18.13 -3.05 8.68
N ALA A 136 18.96 -4.11 8.76
CA ALA A 136 20.15 -4.26 7.93
C ALA A 136 19.81 -4.29 6.43
N PHE A 137 18.67 -4.88 6.06
CA PHE A 137 18.14 -4.83 4.71
C PHE A 137 17.91 -3.40 4.25
N ILE A 138 17.14 -2.61 5.03
CA ILE A 138 16.83 -1.21 4.68
C ILE A 138 18.10 -0.36 4.54
N GLU A 139 19.03 -0.48 5.49
CA GLU A 139 20.26 0.31 5.54
C GLU A 139 21.22 0.03 4.37
N ALA A 140 21.11 -1.14 3.75
CA ALA A 140 21.95 -1.53 2.62
C ALA A 140 21.42 -1.08 1.25
N LEU A 141 20.17 -0.64 1.16
CA LEU A 141 19.57 -0.13 -0.07
C LEU A 141 20.18 1.21 -0.47
N LYS A 142 20.31 1.46 -1.77
CA LYS A 142 20.87 2.70 -2.33
C LYS A 142 19.92 3.40 -3.30
N ILE A 143 19.03 2.65 -3.97
CA ILE A 143 18.07 3.18 -4.93
C ILE A 143 16.74 3.45 -4.24
N PHE A 144 16.26 2.49 -3.44
CA PHE A 144 15.00 2.63 -2.73
C PHE A 144 15.08 3.74 -1.68
N SER A 145 14.16 4.68 -1.72
CA SER A 145 14.01 5.72 -0.70
C SER A 145 13.27 5.19 0.52
N HIS A 146 13.80 5.45 1.71
CA HIS A 146 13.19 5.00 2.97
C HIS A 146 12.08 5.95 3.39
N LEU A 147 10.92 5.81 2.81
CA LEU A 147 9.69 6.55 3.16
C LEU A 147 8.44 5.78 2.73
N ALA A 148 7.27 6.19 3.23
CA ALA A 148 5.98 5.63 2.88
C ALA A 148 5.22 6.56 1.94
N ASN A 149 4.86 6.05 0.76
CA ASN A 149 3.96 6.70 -0.19
C ASN A 149 3.34 5.63 -1.10
N VAL A 150 2.44 6.02 -1.99
CA VAL A 150 1.81 5.17 -2.99
C VAL A 150 1.86 5.87 -4.34
N GLY A 151 2.40 5.17 -5.36
CA GLY A 151 2.43 5.68 -6.73
C GLY A 151 3.49 6.75 -7.00
N ASP A 152 4.51 6.85 -6.16
CA ASP A 152 5.68 7.68 -6.42
C ASP A 152 6.46 7.13 -7.61
N CYS A 153 7.05 8.02 -8.42
CA CYS A 153 7.93 7.63 -9.52
C CYS A 153 9.22 6.95 -9.03
N ARG A 154 9.62 7.19 -7.80
CA ARG A 154 10.74 6.51 -7.14
C ARG A 154 10.28 5.25 -6.43
N SER A 155 11.14 4.25 -6.41
CA SER A 155 10.94 3.07 -5.59
C SER A 155 11.14 3.39 -4.10
N LEU A 156 10.19 2.97 -3.29
CA LEU A 156 10.15 3.27 -1.86
C LEU A 156 10.11 1.98 -1.05
N VAL A 157 10.66 2.07 0.17
CA VAL A 157 10.72 0.95 1.09
C VAL A 157 10.44 1.40 2.51
N ILE A 158 9.72 0.59 3.28
CA ILE A 158 9.65 0.70 4.73
C ILE A 158 9.77 -0.68 5.39
N HIS A 159 10.33 -0.68 6.60
CA HIS A 159 10.28 -1.80 7.52
C HIS A 159 9.35 -1.43 8.68
N PRO A 160 8.06 -1.83 8.65
CA PRO A 160 7.05 -1.35 9.59
C PRO A 160 7.44 -1.57 11.05
N ALA A 161 8.01 -2.72 11.37
CA ALA A 161 8.40 -3.08 12.73
C ALA A 161 9.45 -2.14 13.37
N SER A 162 10.27 -1.44 12.56
CA SER A 162 11.26 -0.49 13.07
C SER A 162 10.90 0.97 12.81
N THR A 163 9.81 1.27 12.10
CA THR A 163 9.41 2.62 11.71
C THR A 163 7.98 2.95 12.12
N THR A 164 7.01 2.71 11.28
CA THR A 164 5.60 3.10 11.49
C THR A 164 4.95 2.40 12.70
N HIS A 165 5.43 1.21 13.06
CA HIS A 165 4.89 0.37 14.13
C HIS A 165 5.93 0.06 15.23
N PHE A 166 6.98 0.86 15.35
CA PHE A 166 8.11 0.57 16.25
C PHE A 166 7.72 0.48 17.74
N ARG A 167 6.61 1.09 18.14
CA ARG A 167 6.08 1.04 19.52
C ARG A 167 5.22 -0.18 19.81
N MET A 168 4.85 -0.96 18.77
CA MET A 168 4.05 -2.16 18.96
C MET A 168 4.92 -3.33 19.43
N THR A 169 4.35 -4.15 20.33
CA THR A 169 4.94 -5.43 20.73
C THR A 169 4.89 -6.42 19.57
N ASP A 170 5.66 -7.50 19.64
CA ASP A 170 5.67 -8.52 18.58
C ASP A 170 4.30 -9.21 18.45
N GLU A 171 3.56 -9.39 19.55
CA GLU A 171 2.20 -9.94 19.56
C GLU A 171 1.21 -8.99 18.86
N ALA A 172 1.31 -7.69 19.12
CA ALA A 172 0.46 -6.68 18.49
C ALA A 172 0.76 -6.56 16.99
N LEU A 173 2.04 -6.64 16.58
CA LEU A 173 2.44 -6.69 15.18
C LEU A 173 1.89 -7.95 14.49
N ALA A 174 2.02 -9.12 15.12
CA ALA A 174 1.48 -10.37 14.58
C ALA A 174 -0.05 -10.30 14.41
N GLY A 175 -0.76 -9.71 15.37
CA GLY A 175 -2.20 -9.44 15.28
C GLY A 175 -2.58 -8.53 14.11
N ALA A 176 -1.70 -7.62 13.70
CA ALA A 176 -1.84 -6.77 12.52
C ALA A 176 -1.35 -7.44 11.22
N GLY A 177 -0.90 -8.70 11.27
CA GLY A 177 -0.34 -9.42 10.11
C GLY A 177 1.06 -8.95 9.70
N ILE A 178 1.79 -8.28 10.60
CA ILE A 178 3.13 -7.76 10.36
C ILE A 178 4.12 -8.59 11.15
N GLY A 179 5.04 -9.24 10.46
CA GLY A 179 6.15 -9.96 11.09
C GLY A 179 7.36 -9.07 11.37
N PRO A 180 8.34 -9.56 12.18
CA PRO A 180 9.57 -8.82 12.46
C PRO A 180 10.44 -8.59 11.22
N GLY A 181 10.29 -9.41 10.19
CA GLY A 181 10.99 -9.30 8.90
C GLY A 181 10.12 -8.78 7.75
N THR A 182 8.94 -8.23 8.03
CA THR A 182 8.05 -7.69 6.99
C THR A 182 8.61 -6.40 6.39
N ILE A 183 8.81 -6.39 5.08
CA ILE A 183 9.22 -5.24 4.29
C ILE A 183 8.07 -4.85 3.34
N ARG A 184 7.75 -3.58 3.28
CA ARG A 184 6.81 -3.05 2.28
C ARG A 184 7.57 -2.28 1.21
N LEU A 185 7.27 -2.59 -0.05
CA LEU A 185 7.79 -1.89 -1.23
C LEU A 185 6.69 -1.12 -1.95
N SER A 186 7.08 -0.01 -2.57
CA SER A 186 6.34 0.68 -3.62
C SER A 186 7.29 0.80 -4.80
N ILE A 187 7.06 0.02 -5.84
CA ILE A 187 7.96 -0.05 -6.99
C ILE A 187 7.74 1.15 -7.89
N GLY A 188 8.83 1.84 -8.24
CA GLY A 188 8.86 3.02 -9.09
C GLY A 188 9.10 2.73 -10.57
N LEU A 189 9.63 3.74 -11.27
CA LEU A 189 9.83 3.74 -12.72
C LEU A 189 11.29 3.47 -13.14
N GLU A 190 12.19 3.26 -12.20
CA GLU A 190 13.61 2.99 -12.44
C GLU A 190 13.80 1.74 -13.31
N ASP A 191 15.00 1.45 -13.72
CA ASP A 191 15.29 0.20 -14.40
C ASP A 191 15.09 -0.99 -13.44
N ALA A 192 14.36 -2.02 -13.89
CA ALA A 192 14.00 -3.14 -13.03
C ALA A 192 15.21 -3.99 -12.62
N ASP A 193 16.25 -4.07 -13.47
CA ASP A 193 17.44 -4.84 -13.17
C ASP A 193 18.30 -4.11 -12.11
N ASP A 194 18.35 -2.78 -12.16
CA ASP A 194 18.98 -1.96 -11.12
C ASP A 194 18.27 -2.12 -9.76
N LEU A 195 16.92 -2.15 -9.76
CA LEU A 195 16.13 -2.40 -8.55
C LEU A 195 16.42 -3.80 -7.98
N ILE A 196 16.51 -4.82 -8.83
CA ILE A 196 16.81 -6.20 -8.42
C ILE A 196 18.23 -6.28 -7.86
N ASP A 197 19.20 -5.61 -8.44
CA ASP A 197 20.58 -5.60 -7.95
C ASP A 197 20.70 -4.87 -6.60
N ASP A 198 19.92 -3.83 -6.39
CA ASP A 198 19.83 -3.17 -5.10
C ASP A 198 19.21 -4.09 -4.03
N LEU A 199 18.13 -4.80 -4.38
CA LEU A 199 17.50 -5.80 -3.51
C LEU A 199 18.43 -6.98 -3.18
N LYS A 200 19.21 -7.49 -4.13
CA LYS A 200 20.23 -8.53 -3.90
C LYS A 200 21.26 -8.09 -2.86
N ARG A 201 21.72 -6.83 -2.96
CA ARG A 201 22.66 -6.24 -2.00
C ARG A 201 22.07 -6.19 -0.61
N ALA A 202 20.82 -5.74 -0.50
CA ALA A 202 20.10 -5.62 0.75
C ALA A 202 19.82 -7.00 1.40
N LEU A 203 19.40 -7.98 0.62
CA LEU A 203 19.20 -9.36 1.10
C LEU A 203 20.49 -9.98 1.63
N LYS A 204 21.63 -9.76 0.94
CA LYS A 204 22.94 -10.20 1.40
C LYS A 204 23.37 -9.54 2.73
N ALA A 205 23.01 -8.28 2.94
CA ALA A 205 23.27 -7.61 4.21
C ALA A 205 22.42 -8.18 5.36
N ALA A 206 21.14 -8.45 5.09
CA ALA A 206 20.26 -9.11 6.05
C ALA A 206 20.74 -10.51 6.44
N GLU A 207 21.21 -11.30 5.47
CA GLU A 207 21.76 -12.63 5.71
C GLU A 207 23.00 -12.57 6.63
N LYS A 208 23.92 -11.66 6.36
CA LYS A 208 25.11 -11.43 7.21
C LYS A 208 24.74 -11.03 8.64
N ALA A 209 23.76 -10.17 8.82
CA ALA A 209 23.28 -9.74 10.13
C ALA A 209 22.67 -10.91 10.93
N GLY A 210 22.05 -11.88 10.25
CA GLY A 210 21.56 -13.12 10.86
C GLY A 210 22.68 -14.08 11.28
N ALA A 211 23.68 -14.24 10.43
CA ALA A 211 24.82 -15.15 10.69
C ALA A 211 25.69 -14.68 11.85
N SER A 212 25.82 -13.39 12.10
CA SER A 212 26.63 -12.84 13.20
C SER A 212 26.07 -13.11 14.61
N LYS A 213 24.80 -13.53 14.71
CA LYS A 213 24.11 -13.86 15.97
C LYS A 213 23.93 -15.35 16.23
N ALA A 214 24.37 -16.24 15.33
CA ALA A 214 24.42 -17.65 15.65
C ALA A 214 25.37 -17.83 16.84
N PRO A 215 24.97 -18.50 17.96
CA PRO A 215 25.84 -18.70 19.09
C PRO A 215 27.08 -19.47 18.61
N GLN A 216 28.24 -18.86 18.81
CA GLN A 216 29.50 -19.60 18.66
C GLN A 216 29.41 -20.78 19.63
N GLY A 217 29.19 -21.98 19.07
CA GLY A 217 29.13 -23.21 19.85
C GLY A 217 30.31 -23.27 20.74
N GLY A 218 30.06 -23.26 22.06
CA GLY A 218 31.09 -23.44 23.05
C GLY A 218 31.84 -24.75 22.76
N LYS A 219 33.12 -24.62 22.49
CA LYS A 219 34.00 -25.76 22.58
C LYS A 219 34.09 -26.08 24.06
N ALA A 220 33.46 -27.20 24.46
CA ALA A 220 33.72 -27.87 25.71
C ALA A 220 35.10 -28.57 25.66
#